data_008ff520644ada3fd76d475b94e1cec5
#
_entry.id   008ff520644ada3fd76d475b94e1cec5
#
_cell.length_a   1.000
_cell.length_b   1.000
_cell.length_c   1.000
_cell.angle_alpha   90.00
_cell.angle_beta   90.00
_cell.angle_gamma   90.00
#
_symmetry.space_group_name_H-M   'P 1'
#
loop_
_entity.id
_entity.type
_entity.pdbx_description
1 polymer ?
#
loop_
_entity_poly.entity_id
_entity_poly.type
_entity_poly.pdbx_seq_one_letter_code
_entity_poly.pdbx_strand_id
1 'polypeptide(L)'
;MDAPPLWNGACEDASKSGRDRYAWVPYPVGHRKRDGFIANYETTVAERDTFYSRTTWTPAVAKALASEAFRPDRDRAMTLRYDQSEYPLLDAFCDLVGERHLSTVHERWSSHDRSKSHLEEKRALLAPLAVPSEKRDAFEDVYDRLVREVVLPAIAKRQGSQFARSVRRACRTNNDVDASRAGAAADATDDVAAHSGVRYLYAAFPCVRVQQPSSLHTIRCHVDSMYGHGPCSVNCWLPLTKLDARGTNSLHVESAPGKEDFQPIRVDVGEIRVFDGSACAHYTVANACDETRVSLDFRVVSEALFVYDDAERTTASLKEKNVKVGSKTRYRLGGYFSAAQADAFGAFRRVARGAPCVKHGFPHSDEEKGA
;
A
#
# COMPACT_ATOMS: atom_id res chain seq x y z
N MET A 1 -14.26 22.47 21.28
CA MET A 1 -14.15 21.00 21.21
C MET A 1 -12.66 20.71 21.19
N ASP A 2 -12.15 20.18 22.31
CA ASP A 2 -10.73 19.97 22.49
C ASP A 2 -10.19 18.93 21.50
N ALA A 3 -9.07 19.28 20.86
CA ALA A 3 -8.34 18.37 19.99
C ALA A 3 -7.89 17.14 20.81
N PRO A 4 -7.92 15.93 20.27
CA PRO A 4 -7.41 14.77 20.97
C PRO A 4 -5.94 14.97 21.35
N PRO A 5 -5.50 14.49 22.52
CA PRO A 5 -4.15 14.70 23.00
C PRO A 5 -3.12 14.15 22.02
N LEU A 6 -2.06 14.93 21.80
CA LEU A 6 -0.89 14.52 21.02
C LEU A 6 -0.28 13.27 21.66
N TRP A 7 -0.10 12.24 20.86
CA TRP A 7 0.59 11.02 21.26
C TRP A 7 2.07 11.33 21.52
N ASN A 8 2.52 11.13 22.77
CA ASN A 8 3.92 11.29 23.19
C ASN A 8 4.48 9.90 23.55
N GLY A 9 5.26 9.34 22.66
CA GLY A 9 6.41 8.51 22.97
C GLY A 9 6.16 7.05 23.32
N ALA A 10 7.17 6.36 23.30
CA ALA A 10 7.58 5.01 23.70
C ALA A 10 6.55 4.16 24.47
N CYS A 11 6.12 3.09 23.84
CA CYS A 11 5.42 2.00 24.51
C CYS A 11 6.43 1.17 25.31
N GLU A 12 6.63 1.53 26.57
CA GLU A 12 7.12 0.58 27.56
C GLU A 12 6.02 -0.43 27.85
N ASP A 13 6.38 -1.68 28.05
CA ASP A 13 5.51 -2.83 28.28
C ASP A 13 4.31 -2.48 29.21
N ALA A 14 3.15 -2.21 28.59
CA ALA A 14 1.96 -1.70 29.28
C ALA A 14 1.36 -2.68 30.30
N SER A 15 1.80 -3.96 30.28
CA SER A 15 1.33 -5.00 31.19
C SER A 15 1.74 -4.77 32.65
N LYS A 16 2.73 -3.88 32.89
CA LYS A 16 3.31 -3.65 34.23
C LYS A 16 2.89 -2.34 34.91
N SER A 17 2.16 -1.43 34.23
CA SER A 17 1.99 -0.07 34.75
C SER A 17 0.56 0.38 35.03
N GLY A 18 -0.46 -0.45 34.85
CA GLY A 18 -1.87 -0.03 34.99
C GLY A 18 -2.32 1.02 33.98
N ARG A 19 -1.50 1.30 32.96
CA ARG A 19 -1.82 2.24 31.87
C ARG A 19 -2.78 1.59 30.88
N ASP A 20 -3.65 2.41 30.29
CA ASP A 20 -4.57 1.96 29.24
C ASP A 20 -3.76 1.40 28.04
N ARG A 21 -3.83 0.09 27.81
CA ARG A 21 -3.20 -0.60 26.67
C ARG A 21 -3.52 0.07 25.34
N TYR A 22 -4.71 0.67 25.24
CA TYR A 22 -5.21 1.29 24.02
C TYR A 22 -5.08 2.82 24.03
N ALA A 23 -4.06 3.38 24.70
CA ALA A 23 -3.81 4.82 24.74
C ALA A 23 -3.61 5.45 23.34
N TRP A 24 -3.18 4.66 22.34
CA TRP A 24 -3.02 5.07 20.96
C TRP A 24 -4.33 5.20 20.16
N VAL A 25 -5.46 4.71 20.69
CA VAL A 25 -6.75 4.79 20.03
C VAL A 25 -7.20 6.25 19.91
N PRO A 26 -7.64 6.71 18.71
CA PRO A 26 -7.94 8.12 18.45
C PRO A 26 -9.22 8.62 19.13
N TYR A 27 -9.77 7.86 20.05
CA TYR A 27 -10.96 8.21 20.82
C TYR A 27 -10.66 8.11 22.31
N PRO A 28 -10.98 9.15 23.11
CA PRO A 28 -10.75 9.12 24.55
C PRO A 28 -11.60 8.03 25.25
N VAL A 29 -11.18 7.63 26.45
CA VAL A 29 -11.92 6.68 27.28
C VAL A 29 -13.35 7.21 27.50
N GLY A 30 -14.34 6.33 27.34
CA GLY A 30 -15.76 6.68 27.43
C GLY A 30 -16.39 7.22 26.12
N HIS A 31 -15.60 7.45 25.08
CA HIS A 31 -16.16 7.86 23.80
C HIS A 31 -16.84 6.68 23.10
N ARG A 32 -18.11 6.87 22.62
CA ARG A 32 -18.96 5.82 22.04
C ARG A 32 -18.35 5.01 20.87
N LYS A 33 -17.33 5.54 20.20
CA LYS A 33 -16.65 4.86 19.08
C LYS A 33 -15.40 4.11 19.50
N ARG A 34 -14.93 4.28 20.75
CA ARG A 34 -13.69 3.69 21.24
C ARG A 34 -13.72 2.18 21.21
N ASP A 35 -14.74 1.58 21.82
CA ASP A 35 -14.85 0.13 21.93
C ASP A 35 -14.97 -0.54 20.57
N GLY A 36 -15.74 0.06 19.65
CA GLY A 36 -15.85 -0.43 18.28
C GLY A 36 -14.54 -0.32 17.48
N PHE A 37 -13.70 0.68 17.78
CA PHE A 37 -12.39 0.81 17.18
C PHE A 37 -11.41 -0.24 17.70
N ILE A 38 -11.41 -0.48 19.03
CA ILE A 38 -10.61 -1.53 19.68
C ILE A 38 -11.00 -2.90 19.13
N ALA A 39 -12.29 -3.24 19.10
CA ALA A 39 -12.77 -4.50 18.56
C ALA A 39 -12.38 -4.71 17.10
N ASN A 40 -12.38 -3.64 16.29
CA ASN A 40 -11.90 -3.72 14.90
C ASN A 40 -10.40 -4.00 14.83
N TYR A 41 -9.59 -3.39 15.70
CA TYR A 41 -8.16 -3.67 15.77
C TYR A 41 -7.89 -5.12 16.21
N GLU A 42 -8.54 -5.60 17.27
CA GLU A 42 -8.38 -6.98 17.74
C GLU A 42 -8.76 -8.00 16.66
N THR A 43 -9.83 -7.72 15.89
CA THR A 43 -10.20 -8.52 14.72
C THR A 43 -9.11 -8.49 13.67
N THR A 44 -8.52 -7.32 13.38
CA THR A 44 -7.42 -7.15 12.44
C THR A 44 -6.21 -7.98 12.83
N VAL A 45 -5.82 -7.96 14.10
CA VAL A 45 -4.70 -8.77 14.63
C VAL A 45 -5.00 -10.27 14.48
N ALA A 46 -6.18 -10.72 14.86
CA ALA A 46 -6.57 -12.12 14.77
C ALA A 46 -6.59 -12.63 13.33
N GLU A 47 -7.10 -11.84 12.38
CA GLU A 47 -7.09 -12.17 10.94
C GLU A 47 -5.66 -12.23 10.38
N ARG A 48 -4.80 -11.26 10.73
CA ARG A 48 -3.39 -11.26 10.39
C ARG A 48 -2.70 -12.52 10.88
N ASP A 49 -2.83 -12.82 12.16
CA ASP A 49 -2.15 -13.96 12.77
C ASP A 49 -2.64 -15.28 12.18
N THR A 50 -3.94 -15.40 11.89
CA THR A 50 -4.52 -16.54 11.16
C THR A 50 -3.95 -16.64 9.76
N PHE A 51 -3.79 -15.53 9.04
CA PHE A 51 -3.23 -15.50 7.69
C PHE A 51 -1.76 -15.97 7.67
N TYR A 52 -0.93 -15.43 8.57
CA TYR A 52 0.51 -15.76 8.62
C TYR A 52 0.82 -17.13 9.23
N SER A 53 -0.07 -17.71 10.05
CA SER A 53 0.10 -19.06 10.61
C SER A 53 -0.25 -20.19 9.65
N ARG A 54 -0.75 -19.88 8.45
CA ARG A 54 -1.08 -20.90 7.45
C ARG A 54 0.15 -21.70 7.03
N THR A 55 0.03 -23.01 7.05
CA THR A 55 1.12 -23.96 6.67
C THR A 55 1.22 -24.19 5.16
N THR A 56 0.36 -23.56 4.36
CA THR A 56 0.20 -23.83 2.91
C THR A 56 0.97 -22.88 2.00
N TRP A 57 1.96 -22.15 2.54
CA TRP A 57 2.81 -21.30 1.71
C TRP A 57 3.70 -22.12 0.78
N THR A 58 3.97 -21.63 -0.43
CA THR A 58 5.00 -22.23 -1.28
C THR A 58 6.36 -22.20 -0.56
N PRO A 59 7.28 -23.15 -0.85
CA PRO A 59 8.59 -23.15 -0.21
C PRO A 59 9.35 -21.84 -0.34
N ALA A 60 9.20 -21.13 -1.47
CA ALA A 60 9.81 -19.82 -1.70
C ALA A 60 9.24 -18.76 -0.75
N VAL A 61 7.91 -18.69 -0.60
CA VAL A 61 7.23 -17.75 0.31
C VAL A 61 7.55 -18.09 1.76
N ALA A 62 7.48 -19.37 2.17
CA ALA A 62 7.83 -19.80 3.53
C ALA A 62 9.27 -19.42 3.89
N LYS A 63 10.21 -19.62 2.98
CA LYS A 63 11.60 -19.22 3.16
C LYS A 63 11.76 -17.70 3.25
N ALA A 64 11.04 -16.95 2.40
CA ALA A 64 11.06 -15.49 2.44
C ALA A 64 10.51 -14.97 3.79
N LEU A 65 9.39 -15.51 4.25
CA LEU A 65 8.78 -15.13 5.54
C LEU A 65 9.69 -15.46 6.74
N ALA A 66 10.49 -16.52 6.65
CA ALA A 66 11.47 -16.88 7.67
C ALA A 66 12.77 -16.06 7.62
N SER A 67 13.02 -15.36 6.50
CA SER A 67 14.25 -14.60 6.29
C SER A 67 14.11 -13.16 6.76
N GLU A 68 15.02 -12.73 7.65
CA GLU A 68 15.11 -11.31 8.05
C GLU A 68 15.42 -10.38 6.86
N ALA A 69 16.13 -10.89 5.84
CA ALA A 69 16.47 -10.14 4.64
C ALA A 69 15.23 -9.75 3.79
N PHE A 70 14.14 -10.52 3.92
CA PHE A 70 12.90 -10.25 3.17
C PHE A 70 11.90 -9.41 3.95
N ARG A 71 11.90 -9.50 5.24
CA ARG A 71 11.06 -8.61 6.04
C ARG A 71 11.56 -7.20 5.77
N PRO A 72 10.78 -6.30 5.13
CA PRO A 72 11.14 -4.89 5.10
C PRO A 72 11.48 -4.57 6.56
N ASP A 73 12.73 -4.15 6.78
CA ASP A 73 13.32 -4.01 8.10
C ASP A 73 12.29 -3.30 8.98
N ARG A 74 11.74 -4.01 9.93
CA ARG A 74 10.59 -3.61 10.73
C ARG A 74 10.84 -2.27 11.43
N ASP A 75 12.11 -1.95 11.67
CA ASP A 75 12.54 -0.75 12.35
C ASP A 75 12.88 0.40 11.38
N ARG A 76 12.87 0.16 10.05
CA ARG A 76 13.33 1.13 9.05
C ARG A 76 12.38 1.23 7.87
N ALA A 77 11.19 1.73 8.11
CA ALA A 77 10.37 2.17 7.01
C ALA A 77 11.19 3.09 6.08
N MET A 78 11.20 2.79 4.80
CA MET A 78 12.01 3.47 3.81
C MET A 78 11.24 4.67 3.27
N THR A 79 11.88 5.83 3.23
CA THR A 79 11.37 7.00 2.51
C THR A 79 12.22 7.20 1.25
N LEU A 80 11.56 7.25 0.09
CA LEU A 80 12.17 7.56 -1.19
C LEU A 80 11.82 8.99 -1.56
N ARG A 81 12.75 9.66 -2.23
CA ARG A 81 12.51 10.97 -2.86
C ARG A 81 12.55 10.82 -4.36
N TYR A 82 11.73 11.59 -5.05
CA TYR A 82 11.75 11.69 -6.50
C TYR A 82 11.71 13.14 -6.95
N ASP A 83 12.32 13.41 -8.08
CA ASP A 83 12.31 14.74 -8.70
C ASP A 83 10.93 15.00 -9.33
N GLN A 84 10.20 15.97 -8.80
CA GLN A 84 8.87 16.34 -9.28
C GLN A 84 8.91 16.98 -10.68
N SER A 85 10.06 17.51 -11.13
CA SER A 85 10.21 18.02 -12.50
C SER A 85 10.38 16.89 -13.52
N GLU A 86 10.99 15.78 -13.11
CA GLU A 86 11.16 14.60 -13.94
C GLU A 86 9.91 13.69 -13.90
N TYR A 87 9.29 13.61 -12.74
CA TYR A 87 8.05 12.83 -12.51
C TYR A 87 6.94 13.76 -12.01
N PRO A 88 6.30 14.58 -12.89
CA PRO A 88 5.27 15.56 -12.52
C PRO A 88 3.93 14.89 -12.16
N LEU A 89 3.95 13.99 -11.19
CA LEU A 89 2.82 13.13 -10.83
C LEU A 89 1.64 13.95 -10.29
N LEU A 90 1.92 14.99 -9.50
CA LEU A 90 0.88 15.89 -8.99
C LEU A 90 0.19 16.65 -10.13
N ASP A 91 0.96 17.22 -11.07
CA ASP A 91 0.39 17.97 -12.19
C ASP A 91 -0.42 17.07 -13.11
N ALA A 92 0.10 15.89 -13.43
CA ALA A 92 -0.62 14.89 -14.23
C ALA A 92 -1.93 14.44 -13.56
N PHE A 93 -1.92 14.27 -12.23
CA PHE A 93 -3.13 13.95 -11.49
C PHE A 93 -4.13 15.13 -11.50
N CYS A 94 -3.66 16.35 -11.26
CA CYS A 94 -4.51 17.55 -11.33
C CYS A 94 -5.16 17.72 -12.70
N ASP A 95 -4.40 17.50 -13.77
CA ASP A 95 -4.92 17.55 -15.14
C ASP A 95 -5.97 16.47 -15.41
N LEU A 96 -5.74 15.26 -14.90
CA LEU A 96 -6.65 14.13 -15.03
C LEU A 96 -7.99 14.38 -14.34
N VAL A 97 -7.96 14.86 -13.10
CA VAL A 97 -9.21 15.12 -12.34
C VAL A 97 -9.83 16.51 -12.63
N GLY A 98 -9.12 17.36 -13.38
CA GLY A 98 -9.57 18.72 -13.70
C GLY A 98 -9.57 19.67 -12.50
N GLU A 99 -8.69 19.43 -11.52
CA GLU A 99 -8.65 20.15 -10.25
C GLU A 99 -7.23 20.54 -9.87
N ARG A 100 -6.96 21.84 -9.78
CA ARG A 100 -5.64 22.39 -9.45
C ARG A 100 -5.41 22.59 -7.94
N HIS A 101 -6.46 22.76 -7.17
CA HIS A 101 -6.44 23.11 -5.76
C HIS A 101 -6.94 21.95 -4.90
N LEU A 102 -6.21 20.82 -4.91
CA LEU A 102 -6.62 19.60 -4.22
C LEU A 102 -6.77 19.78 -2.71
N SER A 103 -5.95 20.62 -2.07
CA SER A 103 -6.02 20.84 -0.62
C SER A 103 -7.28 21.56 -0.17
N THR A 104 -7.89 22.36 -1.04
CA THR A 104 -9.11 23.13 -0.76
C THR A 104 -10.32 22.64 -1.54
N VAL A 105 -10.23 21.49 -2.23
CA VAL A 105 -11.31 20.99 -3.08
C VAL A 105 -12.64 20.85 -2.35
N HIS A 106 -12.62 20.54 -1.06
CA HIS A 106 -13.81 20.41 -0.22
C HIS A 106 -14.59 21.71 -0.02
N GLU A 107 -13.95 22.87 -0.20
CA GLU A 107 -14.60 24.19 -0.05
C GLU A 107 -15.67 24.44 -1.14
N ARG A 108 -15.59 23.74 -2.26
CA ARG A 108 -16.56 23.82 -3.36
C ARG A 108 -17.65 22.76 -3.30
N TRP A 109 -17.62 21.90 -2.29
CA TRP A 109 -18.67 20.91 -2.13
C TRP A 109 -19.95 21.54 -1.60
N SER A 110 -21.09 20.91 -1.91
CA SER A 110 -22.41 21.43 -1.57
C SER A 110 -22.67 21.61 -0.07
N SER A 111 -21.83 21.02 0.77
CA SER A 111 -21.92 21.09 2.22
C SER A 111 -20.52 21.04 2.84
N HIS A 112 -20.28 21.86 3.86
CA HIS A 112 -19.06 21.82 4.69
C HIS A 112 -19.25 21.02 5.99
N ASP A 113 -20.27 20.18 6.06
CA ASP A 113 -20.58 19.39 7.25
C ASP A 113 -19.51 18.31 7.51
N ARG A 114 -18.64 18.59 8.48
CA ARG A 114 -17.54 17.66 8.87
C ARG A 114 -18.03 16.32 9.44
N SER A 115 -19.31 16.18 9.77
CA SER A 115 -19.90 14.94 10.25
C SER A 115 -20.29 13.97 9.12
N LYS A 116 -20.27 14.43 7.87
CA LYS A 116 -20.61 13.66 6.68
C LYS A 116 -19.39 13.09 5.96
N SER A 117 -19.58 12.00 5.24
CA SER A 117 -18.52 11.35 4.46
C SER A 117 -18.22 12.03 3.13
N HIS A 118 -19.13 12.85 2.59
CA HIS A 118 -19.05 13.49 1.28
C HIS A 118 -18.71 12.50 0.15
N LEU A 119 -19.39 11.37 0.15
CA LEU A 119 -19.05 10.27 -0.75
C LEU A 119 -19.32 10.61 -2.21
N GLU A 120 -20.42 11.32 -2.50
CA GLU A 120 -20.81 11.68 -3.87
C GLU A 120 -19.85 12.71 -4.47
N GLU A 121 -19.43 13.69 -3.68
CA GLU A 121 -18.45 14.69 -4.10
C GLU A 121 -17.08 14.07 -4.39
N LYS A 122 -16.65 13.12 -3.55
CA LYS A 122 -15.43 12.33 -3.81
C LYS A 122 -15.55 11.47 -5.07
N ARG A 123 -16.71 10.86 -5.28
CA ARG A 123 -16.96 10.07 -6.49
C ARG A 123 -16.94 10.94 -7.74
N ALA A 124 -17.53 12.13 -7.68
CA ALA A 124 -17.51 13.09 -8.77
C ALA A 124 -16.08 13.55 -9.09
N LEU A 125 -15.28 13.90 -8.07
CA LEU A 125 -13.87 14.26 -8.24
C LEU A 125 -13.06 13.13 -8.90
N LEU A 126 -13.31 11.89 -8.53
CA LEU A 126 -12.54 10.73 -8.98
C LEU A 126 -13.15 10.03 -10.21
N ALA A 127 -14.28 10.53 -10.74
CA ALA A 127 -14.94 9.94 -11.91
C ALA A 127 -14.02 9.88 -13.17
N PRO A 128 -13.18 10.91 -13.46
CA PRO A 128 -12.29 10.87 -14.61
C PRO A 128 -11.29 9.70 -14.60
N LEU A 129 -10.96 9.17 -13.42
CA LEU A 129 -10.04 8.01 -13.30
C LEU A 129 -10.61 6.72 -13.91
N ALA A 130 -11.91 6.62 -14.02
CA ALA A 130 -12.60 5.46 -14.58
C ALA A 130 -12.69 5.49 -16.12
N VAL A 131 -12.48 6.67 -16.72
CA VAL A 131 -12.70 6.89 -18.16
C VAL A 131 -11.36 6.90 -18.91
N PRO A 132 -11.17 6.06 -19.94
CA PRO A 132 -10.01 6.15 -20.82
C PRO A 132 -9.91 7.54 -21.46
N SER A 133 -8.73 8.15 -21.36
CA SER A 133 -8.46 9.46 -21.94
C SER A 133 -6.96 9.70 -22.05
N GLU A 134 -6.55 10.64 -22.92
CA GLU A 134 -5.13 11.05 -23.04
C GLU A 134 -4.57 11.54 -21.69
N LYS A 135 -5.37 12.21 -20.86
CA LYS A 135 -4.95 12.67 -19.53
C LYS A 135 -4.72 11.50 -18.57
N ARG A 136 -5.55 10.47 -18.66
CA ARG A 136 -5.35 9.24 -17.89
C ARG A 136 -4.10 8.51 -18.33
N ASP A 137 -3.88 8.38 -19.64
CA ASP A 137 -2.68 7.75 -20.18
C ASP A 137 -1.42 8.51 -19.77
N ALA A 138 -1.43 9.85 -19.80
CA ALA A 138 -0.32 10.68 -19.34
C ALA A 138 -0.03 10.47 -17.84
N PHE A 139 -1.05 10.42 -17.01
CA PHE A 139 -0.89 10.11 -15.57
C PHE A 139 -0.30 8.70 -15.35
N GLU A 140 -0.85 7.70 -16.05
CA GLU A 140 -0.37 6.32 -15.96
C GLU A 140 1.09 6.20 -16.41
N ASP A 141 1.51 6.92 -17.45
CA ASP A 141 2.90 6.87 -17.96
C ASP A 141 3.88 7.52 -16.96
N VAL A 142 3.54 8.65 -16.34
CA VAL A 142 4.35 9.27 -15.28
C VAL A 142 4.46 8.33 -14.07
N TYR A 143 3.33 7.76 -13.64
CA TYR A 143 3.29 6.81 -12.53
C TYR A 143 4.11 5.55 -12.81
N ASP A 144 3.95 4.94 -13.99
CA ASP A 144 4.69 3.74 -14.40
C ASP A 144 6.22 4.00 -14.45
N ARG A 145 6.63 5.16 -14.98
CA ARG A 145 8.05 5.57 -14.98
C ARG A 145 8.56 5.72 -13.55
N LEU A 146 7.85 6.43 -12.69
CA LEU A 146 8.22 6.62 -11.29
C LEU A 146 8.41 5.26 -10.59
N VAL A 147 7.50 4.31 -10.79
CA VAL A 147 7.61 2.98 -10.18
C VAL A 147 8.85 2.26 -10.70
N ARG A 148 9.07 2.21 -12.02
CA ARG A 148 10.16 1.44 -12.62
C ARG A 148 11.53 2.08 -12.38
N GLU A 149 11.62 3.39 -12.38
CA GLU A 149 12.90 4.12 -12.39
C GLU A 149 13.34 4.55 -10.97
N VAL A 150 12.41 4.68 -10.02
CA VAL A 150 12.70 5.09 -8.63
C VAL A 150 12.37 3.99 -7.63
N VAL A 151 11.15 3.46 -7.67
CA VAL A 151 10.65 2.58 -6.60
C VAL A 151 11.26 1.18 -6.69
N LEU A 152 11.22 0.54 -7.85
CA LEU A 152 11.74 -0.83 -8.02
C LEU A 152 13.25 -0.92 -7.78
N PRO A 153 14.10 0.00 -8.31
CA PRO A 153 15.54 -0.02 -7.99
C PRO A 153 15.81 0.12 -6.48
N ALA A 154 15.07 0.99 -5.79
CA ALA A 154 15.25 1.19 -4.35
C ALA A 154 14.84 -0.05 -3.54
N ILE A 155 13.72 -0.71 -3.90
CA ILE A 155 13.27 -1.96 -3.29
C ILE A 155 14.29 -3.07 -3.57
N ALA A 156 14.75 -3.21 -4.82
CA ALA A 156 15.75 -4.20 -5.20
C ALA A 156 17.05 -4.01 -4.43
N LYS A 157 17.58 -2.80 -4.39
CA LYS A 157 18.78 -2.47 -3.60
C LYS A 157 18.63 -2.85 -2.13
N ARG A 158 17.49 -2.57 -1.54
CA ARG A 158 17.21 -2.93 -0.14
C ARG A 158 17.14 -4.44 0.09
N GLN A 159 16.51 -5.17 -0.82
CA GLN A 159 16.42 -6.63 -0.74
C GLN A 159 17.79 -7.31 -0.93
N GLY A 160 18.69 -6.66 -1.64
CA GLY A 160 20.08 -7.08 -1.81
C GLY A 160 20.29 -8.32 -2.66
N SER A 161 21.54 -8.60 -2.97
CA SER A 161 21.96 -9.68 -3.88
C SER A 161 21.61 -11.08 -3.38
N GLN A 162 21.59 -11.30 -2.06
CA GLN A 162 21.23 -12.59 -1.48
C GLN A 162 19.76 -12.96 -1.75
N PHE A 163 18.85 -11.98 -1.64
CA PHE A 163 17.45 -12.15 -2.00
C PHE A 163 17.31 -12.50 -3.48
N ALA A 164 17.94 -11.73 -4.36
CA ALA A 164 17.91 -11.96 -5.80
C ALA A 164 18.38 -13.38 -6.19
N ARG A 165 19.46 -13.85 -5.58
CA ARG A 165 19.95 -15.24 -5.78
C ARG A 165 18.94 -16.27 -5.30
N SER A 166 18.29 -16.04 -4.16
CA SER A 166 17.29 -16.96 -3.61
C SER A 166 16.05 -17.06 -4.50
N VAL A 167 15.56 -15.93 -5.01
CA VAL A 167 14.41 -15.84 -5.94
C VAL A 167 14.73 -16.55 -7.24
N ARG A 168 15.90 -16.29 -7.86
CA ARG A 168 16.32 -16.96 -9.10
C ARG A 168 16.42 -18.47 -8.94
N ARG A 169 16.91 -18.95 -7.80
CA ARG A 169 16.99 -20.40 -7.52
C ARG A 169 15.60 -21.01 -7.40
N ALA A 170 14.67 -20.33 -6.76
CA ALA A 170 13.28 -20.80 -6.62
C ALA A 170 12.57 -20.88 -7.98
N CYS A 171 12.83 -19.94 -8.90
CA CYS A 171 12.25 -19.95 -10.26
C CYS A 171 12.82 -21.09 -11.14
N ARG A 172 14.08 -21.50 -10.94
CA ARG A 172 14.72 -22.54 -11.76
C ARG A 172 14.19 -23.95 -11.51
N THR A 173 13.51 -24.23 -10.41
CA THR A 173 12.97 -25.55 -10.09
C THR A 173 11.68 -25.90 -10.85
N ASN A 174 11.11 -24.93 -11.61
CA ASN A 174 9.81 -25.07 -12.29
C ASN A 174 9.90 -24.99 -13.83
N ASN A 175 10.84 -25.62 -14.50
CA ASN A 175 11.00 -25.67 -15.97
C ASN A 175 11.84 -24.56 -16.61
N ASP A 176 13.16 -24.65 -16.63
CA ASP A 176 13.93 -23.97 -17.69
C ASP A 176 15.28 -24.66 -17.98
N VAL A 177 15.33 -25.33 -19.10
CA VAL A 177 16.57 -25.88 -19.71
C VAL A 177 17.39 -24.76 -20.41
N ASP A 178 16.82 -23.55 -20.59
CA ASP A 178 17.42 -22.46 -21.37
C ASP A 178 18.23 -21.43 -20.53
N ALA A 179 18.32 -21.60 -19.22
CA ALA A 179 18.96 -20.62 -18.33
C ALA A 179 20.49 -20.71 -18.23
N SER A 180 21.16 -21.53 -19.04
CA SER A 180 22.63 -21.70 -18.98
C SER A 180 23.42 -20.47 -19.48
N ARG A 181 22.77 -19.49 -20.14
CA ARG A 181 23.41 -18.25 -20.62
C ARG A 181 23.42 -17.08 -19.61
N ALA A 182 22.68 -17.17 -18.51
CA ALA A 182 22.64 -16.11 -17.49
C ALA A 182 23.71 -16.23 -16.40
N GLY A 183 24.72 -17.07 -16.62
CA GLY A 183 25.76 -17.41 -15.61
C GLY A 183 26.81 -16.33 -15.32
N ALA A 184 26.83 -15.21 -16.04
CA ALA A 184 27.91 -14.22 -15.94
C ALA A 184 27.70 -13.10 -14.91
N ALA A 185 26.55 -13.01 -14.24
CA ALA A 185 26.27 -11.95 -13.27
C ALA A 185 26.56 -12.35 -11.80
N ALA A 186 27.44 -13.35 -11.58
CA ALA A 186 27.68 -13.87 -10.23
C ALA A 186 28.53 -12.95 -9.33
N ASP A 187 29.19 -11.94 -9.91
CA ASP A 187 30.16 -11.08 -9.22
C ASP A 187 29.79 -9.58 -9.22
N ALA A 188 28.52 -9.26 -9.48
CA ALA A 188 28.07 -7.87 -9.44
C ALA A 188 28.12 -7.33 -8.01
N THR A 189 29.02 -6.39 -7.79
CA THR A 189 29.16 -5.64 -6.54
C THR A 189 28.01 -4.65 -6.35
N ASP A 190 27.21 -4.39 -7.40
CA ASP A 190 26.01 -3.57 -7.36
C ASP A 190 24.77 -4.43 -7.06
N ASP A 191 24.12 -4.17 -5.92
CA ASP A 191 22.95 -4.91 -5.47
C ASP A 191 21.78 -4.85 -6.47
N VAL A 192 21.65 -3.77 -7.24
CA VAL A 192 20.58 -3.62 -8.24
C VAL A 192 20.86 -4.50 -9.47
N ALA A 193 22.11 -4.53 -9.94
CA ALA A 193 22.51 -5.41 -11.05
C ALA A 193 22.36 -6.90 -10.68
N ALA A 194 22.53 -7.25 -9.40
CA ALA A 194 22.27 -8.60 -8.90
C ALA A 194 20.82 -9.06 -9.09
N HIS A 195 19.87 -8.15 -9.30
CA HIS A 195 18.47 -8.46 -9.59
C HIS A 195 18.18 -8.72 -11.07
N SER A 196 19.21 -8.70 -11.96
CA SER A 196 19.03 -9.03 -13.38
C SER A 196 18.19 -10.28 -13.58
N GLY A 197 17.13 -10.20 -14.39
CA GLY A 197 16.18 -11.28 -14.64
C GLY A 197 15.11 -11.46 -13.54
N VAL A 198 15.21 -10.77 -12.40
CA VAL A 198 14.13 -10.79 -11.39
C VAL A 198 12.96 -9.93 -11.86
N ARG A 199 11.76 -10.49 -11.81
CA ARG A 199 10.53 -9.79 -12.15
C ARG A 199 9.81 -9.31 -10.89
N TYR A 200 9.30 -8.09 -10.98
CA TYR A 200 8.46 -7.47 -9.96
C TYR A 200 7.09 -7.15 -10.53
N LEU A 201 6.07 -7.42 -9.75
CA LEU A 201 4.70 -7.00 -10.00
C LEU A 201 4.43 -5.72 -9.22
N TYR A 202 3.76 -4.76 -9.83
CA TYR A 202 3.33 -3.53 -9.19
C TYR A 202 1.92 -3.15 -9.66
N ALA A 203 1.14 -2.52 -8.80
CA ALA A 203 -0.20 -2.07 -9.18
C ALA A 203 -0.13 -1.23 -10.46
N ALA A 204 -0.89 -1.60 -11.48
CA ALA A 204 -0.88 -0.90 -12.77
C ALA A 204 -1.45 0.51 -12.69
N PHE A 205 -2.28 0.75 -11.67
CA PHE A 205 -2.83 2.05 -11.30
C PHE A 205 -2.86 2.15 -9.78
N PRO A 206 -2.49 3.29 -9.17
CA PRO A 206 -2.50 3.45 -7.71
C PRO A 206 -3.93 3.60 -7.18
N CYS A 207 -4.16 3.18 -5.93
CA CYS A 207 -5.35 3.59 -5.21
C CYS A 207 -5.28 5.08 -4.90
N VAL A 208 -6.34 5.82 -5.17
CA VAL A 208 -6.44 7.24 -4.84
C VAL A 208 -7.31 7.43 -3.60
N ARG A 209 -6.78 8.13 -2.62
CA ARG A 209 -7.46 8.38 -1.34
C ARG A 209 -7.69 9.88 -1.16
N VAL A 210 -8.94 10.25 -0.89
CA VAL A 210 -9.34 11.63 -0.58
C VAL A 210 -9.87 11.69 0.85
N GLN A 211 -9.24 12.49 1.70
CA GLN A 211 -9.64 12.71 3.09
C GLN A 211 -9.81 14.20 3.33
N GLN A 212 -11.04 14.67 3.23
CA GLN A 212 -11.42 16.05 3.55
C GLN A 212 -11.35 16.30 5.07
N PRO A 213 -11.35 17.57 5.51
CA PRO A 213 -11.61 17.93 6.90
C PRO A 213 -12.87 17.23 7.41
N SER A 214 -12.77 16.45 8.47
CA SER A 214 -13.87 15.61 8.94
C SER A 214 -13.71 15.19 10.40
N SER A 215 -14.82 15.00 11.09
CA SER A 215 -14.87 14.32 12.38
C SER A 215 -14.92 12.79 12.26
N LEU A 216 -14.90 12.25 11.02
CA LEU A 216 -14.94 10.83 10.74
C LEU A 216 -13.57 10.35 10.23
N HIS A 217 -13.15 9.17 10.68
CA HIS A 217 -12.06 8.46 10.02
C HIS A 217 -12.53 7.91 8.66
N THR A 218 -11.63 7.84 7.68
CA THR A 218 -11.97 7.35 6.33
C THR A 218 -11.58 5.89 6.13
N ILE A 219 -10.51 5.42 6.80
CA ILE A 219 -10.00 4.06 6.67
C ILE A 219 -9.99 3.43 8.06
N ARG A 220 -10.68 2.30 8.19
CA ARG A 220 -10.68 1.48 9.41
C ARG A 220 -9.31 0.83 9.58
N CYS A 221 -8.98 0.45 10.82
CA CYS A 221 -7.79 -0.34 11.10
C CYS A 221 -7.87 -1.67 10.34
N HIS A 222 -6.80 -1.98 9.58
CA HIS A 222 -6.69 -3.20 8.80
C HIS A 222 -5.23 -3.51 8.46
N VAL A 223 -5.00 -4.72 8.00
CA VAL A 223 -3.81 -5.13 7.25
C VAL A 223 -4.24 -5.53 5.84
N ASP A 224 -3.39 -5.31 4.84
CA ASP A 224 -3.76 -5.58 3.44
C ASP A 224 -3.98 -7.07 3.15
N SER A 225 -3.38 -7.95 3.94
CA SER A 225 -3.65 -9.39 3.84
C SER A 225 -5.12 -9.76 4.08
N MET A 226 -5.89 -8.94 4.80
CA MET A 226 -7.35 -9.12 4.94
C MET A 226 -8.11 -8.94 3.63
N TYR A 227 -7.51 -8.24 2.67
CA TYR A 227 -8.09 -7.97 1.35
C TYR A 227 -7.52 -8.85 0.25
N GLY A 228 -6.69 -9.86 0.61
CA GLY A 228 -6.13 -10.82 -0.34
C GLY A 228 -4.78 -10.41 -0.92
N HIS A 229 -4.13 -9.36 -0.40
CA HIS A 229 -2.75 -9.07 -0.76
C HIS A 229 -1.80 -10.09 -0.13
N GLY A 230 -0.84 -10.57 -0.92
CA GLY A 230 0.12 -11.58 -0.47
C GLY A 230 1.04 -11.07 0.64
N PRO A 231 1.63 -11.99 1.45
CA PRO A 231 2.42 -11.65 2.63
C PRO A 231 3.74 -10.95 2.33
N CYS A 232 4.15 -10.95 1.09
CA CYS A 232 5.43 -10.39 0.62
C CYS A 232 5.23 -9.09 -0.18
N SER A 233 4.01 -8.56 -0.22
CA SER A 233 3.72 -7.28 -0.84
C SER A 233 4.15 -6.14 0.08
N VAL A 234 4.85 -5.16 -0.48
CA VAL A 234 5.16 -3.91 0.21
C VAL A 234 4.27 -2.78 -0.30
N ASN A 235 3.87 -1.92 0.61
CA ASN A 235 3.06 -0.74 0.30
C ASN A 235 3.97 0.45 0.02
N CYS A 236 3.63 1.20 -1.01
CA CYS A 236 4.18 2.50 -1.32
C CYS A 236 3.06 3.53 -1.14
N TRP A 237 3.25 4.50 -0.27
CA TRP A 237 2.28 5.55 0.01
C TRP A 237 2.91 6.92 -0.17
N LEU A 238 2.25 7.81 -0.90
CA LEU A 238 2.74 9.16 -1.17
C LEU A 238 1.59 10.17 -1.15
N PRO A 239 1.80 11.36 -0.54
CA PRO A 239 0.83 12.44 -0.58
C PRO A 239 0.96 13.26 -1.87
N LEU A 240 -0.16 13.73 -2.39
CA LEU A 240 -0.24 14.76 -3.43
C LEU A 240 -0.58 16.13 -2.84
N THR A 241 -0.89 16.20 -1.55
CA THR A 241 -1.12 17.44 -0.79
C THR A 241 -0.32 17.41 0.49
N LYS A 242 -0.05 18.58 1.05
CA LYS A 242 0.74 18.72 2.28
C LYS A 242 0.08 17.97 3.44
N LEU A 243 0.92 17.37 4.28
CA LEU A 243 0.48 16.74 5.52
C LEU A 243 0.54 17.75 6.67
N ASP A 244 -0.46 17.66 7.55
CA ASP A 244 -0.52 18.43 8.79
C ASP A 244 0.61 18.02 9.74
N ALA A 245 1.23 18.97 10.41
CA ALA A 245 2.31 18.72 11.37
C ALA A 245 1.90 17.78 12.52
N ARG A 246 0.60 17.74 12.88
CA ARG A 246 0.06 16.80 13.87
C ARG A 246 -0.20 15.41 13.28
N GLY A 247 -0.22 15.27 11.94
CA GLY A 247 -0.49 14.04 11.22
C GLY A 247 -1.96 13.61 11.21
N THR A 248 -2.90 14.52 11.49
CA THR A 248 -4.33 14.18 11.53
C THR A 248 -4.90 13.82 10.17
N ASN A 249 -4.31 14.33 9.09
CA ASN A 249 -4.66 13.98 7.72
C ASN A 249 -3.76 12.87 7.12
N SER A 250 -2.92 12.22 7.92
CA SER A 250 -2.01 11.18 7.46
C SER A 250 -2.55 9.76 7.70
N LEU A 251 -1.83 8.77 7.15
CA LEU A 251 -2.00 7.36 7.46
C LEU A 251 -1.19 7.01 8.70
N HIS A 252 -1.83 6.36 9.68
CA HIS A 252 -1.18 5.88 10.90
C HIS A 252 -0.82 4.42 10.73
N VAL A 253 0.42 4.06 11.00
CA VAL A 253 0.97 2.71 10.78
C VAL A 253 1.75 2.29 12.02
N GLU A 254 1.60 1.05 12.46
CA GLU A 254 2.48 0.48 13.48
C GLU A 254 3.90 0.24 12.90
N SER A 255 4.94 0.36 13.73
CA SER A 255 6.33 0.19 13.28
C SER A 255 6.66 -1.26 12.91
N ALA A 256 6.01 -2.21 13.56
CA ALA A 256 6.10 -3.63 13.26
C ALA A 256 4.80 -4.32 13.65
N PRO A 257 4.50 -5.51 13.09
CA PRO A 257 3.26 -6.21 13.38
C PRO A 257 3.05 -6.46 14.88
N GLY A 258 1.95 -5.94 15.43
CA GLY A 258 1.56 -6.10 16.83
C GLY A 258 2.32 -5.24 17.84
N LYS A 259 3.05 -4.22 17.39
CA LYS A 259 3.71 -3.27 18.30
C LYS A 259 2.76 -2.27 18.92
N GLU A 260 1.62 -2.03 18.29
CA GLU A 260 0.60 -1.08 18.77
C GLU A 260 1.13 0.37 18.94
N ASP A 261 2.28 0.71 18.36
CA ASP A 261 2.98 1.98 18.43
C ASP A 261 2.67 2.88 17.23
N PHE A 262 1.41 2.97 16.87
CA PHE A 262 0.94 3.69 15.69
C PHE A 262 1.43 5.13 15.60
N GLN A 263 2.02 5.47 14.47
CA GLN A 263 2.46 6.83 14.15
C GLN A 263 1.97 7.29 12.79
N PRO A 264 1.66 8.58 12.63
CA PRO A 264 1.37 9.12 11.32
C PRO A 264 2.61 9.05 10.41
N ILE A 265 2.40 8.64 9.17
CA ILE A 265 3.43 8.76 8.13
C ILE A 265 3.78 10.24 7.98
N ARG A 266 5.06 10.56 8.00
CA ARG A 266 5.60 11.90 7.83
C ARG A 266 6.50 11.91 6.60
N VAL A 267 5.95 12.38 5.50
CA VAL A 267 6.64 12.57 4.21
C VAL A 267 6.05 13.81 3.54
N ASP A 268 6.85 14.46 2.73
CA ASP A 268 6.44 15.61 1.94
C ASP A 268 5.95 15.20 0.54
N VAL A 269 5.30 16.12 -0.18
CA VAL A 269 5.01 15.94 -1.61
C VAL A 269 6.35 15.77 -2.34
N GLY A 270 6.48 14.74 -3.17
CA GLY A 270 7.77 14.34 -3.75
C GLY A 270 8.48 13.22 -2.98
N GLU A 271 7.86 12.72 -1.90
CA GLU A 271 8.38 11.60 -1.13
C GLU A 271 7.39 10.43 -1.11
N ILE A 272 7.93 9.21 -1.04
CA ILE A 272 7.18 7.95 -0.97
C ILE A 272 7.59 7.21 0.30
N ARG A 273 6.61 6.85 1.12
CA ARG A 273 6.81 5.93 2.24
C ARG A 273 6.62 4.50 1.79
N VAL A 274 7.63 3.67 2.00
CA VAL A 274 7.55 2.22 1.79
C VAL A 274 7.43 1.52 3.13
N PHE A 275 6.42 0.66 3.30
CA PHE A 275 6.17 -0.06 4.55
C PHE A 275 5.50 -1.42 4.30
N ASP A 276 5.50 -2.30 5.29
CA ASP A 276 4.86 -3.61 5.23
C ASP A 276 3.37 -3.51 5.59
N GLY A 277 2.54 -3.02 4.67
CA GLY A 277 1.09 -2.91 4.90
C GLY A 277 0.36 -4.26 4.91
N SER A 278 0.99 -5.34 4.45
CA SER A 278 0.38 -6.67 4.51
C SER A 278 0.40 -7.26 5.92
N ALA A 279 1.31 -6.83 6.77
CA ALA A 279 1.45 -7.31 8.15
C ALA A 279 1.29 -6.20 9.20
N CYS A 280 1.72 -4.96 8.93
CA CYS A 280 1.57 -3.82 9.84
C CYS A 280 0.16 -3.25 9.73
N ALA A 281 -0.54 -3.21 10.84
CA ALA A 281 -1.87 -2.61 10.91
C ALA A 281 -1.77 -1.10 10.65
N HIS A 282 -2.75 -0.57 9.92
CA HIS A 282 -2.79 0.84 9.58
C HIS A 282 -4.22 1.36 9.43
N TYR A 283 -4.40 2.66 9.69
CA TYR A 283 -5.70 3.34 9.68
C TYR A 283 -5.55 4.85 9.51
N THR A 284 -6.68 5.55 9.35
CA THR A 284 -6.72 7.02 9.41
C THR A 284 -7.52 7.48 10.61
N VAL A 285 -7.13 8.61 11.18
CA VAL A 285 -7.94 9.34 12.17
C VAL A 285 -8.86 10.36 11.48
N ALA A 286 -9.70 11.03 12.24
CA ALA A 286 -10.44 12.19 11.76
C ALA A 286 -9.47 13.29 11.32
N ASN A 287 -9.68 13.83 10.12
CA ASN A 287 -8.87 14.92 9.61
C ASN A 287 -9.25 16.23 10.31
N ALA A 288 -8.46 16.62 11.30
CA ALA A 288 -8.70 17.81 12.13
C ALA A 288 -8.08 19.10 11.57
N CYS A 289 -7.32 19.02 10.45
CA CYS A 289 -6.84 20.23 9.77
C CYS A 289 -7.90 20.78 8.80
N ASP A 290 -7.62 21.94 8.22
CA ASP A 290 -8.53 22.62 7.29
C ASP A 290 -8.23 22.29 5.81
N GLU A 291 -7.35 21.33 5.56
CA GLU A 291 -6.96 20.93 4.21
C GLU A 291 -7.38 19.50 3.90
N THR A 292 -7.80 19.28 2.65
CA THR A 292 -8.04 17.94 2.13
C THR A 292 -6.72 17.28 1.82
N ARG A 293 -6.53 16.06 2.32
CA ARG A 293 -5.44 15.20 1.89
C ARG A 293 -5.88 14.39 0.67
N VAL A 294 -5.07 14.45 -0.38
CA VAL A 294 -5.09 13.50 -1.50
C VAL A 294 -3.79 12.70 -1.47
N SER A 295 -3.87 11.39 -1.57
CA SER A 295 -2.70 10.51 -1.58
C SER A 295 -2.91 9.32 -2.49
N LEU A 296 -1.82 8.75 -2.94
CA LEU A 296 -1.77 7.52 -3.70
C LEU A 296 -1.21 6.40 -2.82
N ASP A 297 -1.73 5.20 -2.97
CA ASP A 297 -1.13 4.00 -2.41
C ASP A 297 -1.12 2.86 -3.45
N PHE A 298 -0.03 2.10 -3.49
CA PHE A 298 0.13 0.98 -4.41
C PHE A 298 1.04 -0.09 -3.83
N ARG A 299 0.99 -1.29 -4.40
CA ARG A 299 1.72 -2.45 -3.92
C ARG A 299 2.75 -2.90 -4.93
N VAL A 300 3.87 -3.38 -4.41
CA VAL A 300 4.96 -3.99 -5.16
C VAL A 300 5.28 -5.34 -4.54
N VAL A 301 5.49 -6.35 -5.36
CA VAL A 301 5.89 -7.70 -4.92
C VAL A 301 6.80 -8.35 -5.95
N SER A 302 7.81 -9.13 -5.51
CA SER A 302 8.54 -10.00 -6.44
C SER A 302 7.58 -11.06 -6.99
N GLU A 303 7.58 -11.29 -8.31
CA GLU A 303 6.69 -12.27 -8.96
C GLU A 303 6.87 -13.68 -8.37
N ALA A 304 8.10 -14.06 -8.04
CA ALA A 304 8.38 -15.36 -7.42
C ALA A 304 7.77 -15.55 -6.03
N LEU A 305 7.40 -14.46 -5.37
CA LEU A 305 6.77 -14.45 -4.05
C LEU A 305 5.29 -14.06 -4.12
N PHE A 306 4.80 -13.80 -5.31
CA PHE A 306 3.40 -13.52 -5.51
C PHE A 306 2.60 -14.81 -5.34
N VAL A 307 1.74 -14.83 -4.35
CA VAL A 307 0.82 -15.92 -4.14
C VAL A 307 -0.43 -15.59 -4.95
N TYR A 308 -0.65 -16.33 -6.04
CA TYR A 308 -1.95 -16.34 -6.69
C TYR A 308 -2.93 -16.95 -5.69
N ASP A 309 -3.79 -16.10 -5.14
CA ASP A 309 -4.81 -16.58 -4.23
C ASP A 309 -5.77 -17.50 -5.01
N ASP A 310 -5.88 -18.74 -4.56
CA ASP A 310 -7.02 -19.55 -4.89
C ASP A 310 -8.23 -18.86 -4.27
N ALA A 311 -8.93 -18.06 -5.06
CA ALA A 311 -10.04 -17.21 -4.64
C ALA A 311 -11.15 -17.99 -3.89
N GLU A 312 -11.17 -19.32 -4.04
CA GLU A 312 -12.08 -20.21 -3.31
C GLU A 312 -11.67 -20.38 -1.85
N ARG A 313 -10.37 -20.38 -1.50
CA ARG A 313 -9.91 -20.60 -0.12
C ARG A 313 -10.11 -19.37 0.77
N THR A 314 -9.74 -18.21 0.28
CA THR A 314 -9.89 -16.95 1.05
C THR A 314 -11.35 -16.57 1.21
N THR A 315 -12.16 -16.75 0.16
CA THR A 315 -13.60 -16.45 0.19
C THR A 315 -14.37 -17.39 1.14
N ALA A 316 -13.98 -18.66 1.25
CA ALA A 316 -14.64 -19.60 2.15
C ALA A 316 -14.38 -19.24 3.63
N SER A 317 -13.12 -18.98 4.01
CA SER A 317 -12.75 -18.60 5.39
C SER A 317 -13.39 -17.29 5.84
N LEU A 318 -13.56 -16.33 4.94
CA LEU A 318 -14.14 -15.02 5.25
C LEU A 318 -15.68 -15.05 5.22
N LYS A 319 -16.29 -15.91 4.38
CA LYS A 319 -17.74 -16.13 4.39
C LYS A 319 -18.24 -16.81 5.67
N GLU A 320 -17.46 -17.74 6.22
CA GLU A 320 -17.80 -18.39 7.50
C GLU A 320 -17.87 -17.41 8.66
N LYS A 321 -17.14 -16.28 8.59
CA LYS A 321 -17.08 -15.29 9.67
C LYS A 321 -18.01 -14.08 9.48
N ASN A 322 -18.95 -14.09 8.54
CA ASN A 322 -19.81 -12.94 8.21
C ASN A 322 -19.06 -11.63 7.92
N VAL A 323 -17.79 -11.69 7.62
CA VAL A 323 -17.02 -10.53 7.17
C VAL A 323 -17.48 -10.22 5.75
N LYS A 324 -18.13 -9.07 5.55
CA LYS A 324 -18.38 -8.53 4.21
C LYS A 324 -17.04 -8.18 3.59
N VAL A 325 -16.44 -9.12 2.90
CA VAL A 325 -15.28 -8.87 2.05
C VAL A 325 -15.76 -7.97 0.93
N GLY A 326 -15.44 -6.70 1.06
CA GLY A 326 -15.74 -5.72 0.04
C GLY A 326 -14.76 -5.86 -1.10
N SER A 327 -14.87 -6.76 -1.90
CA SER A 327 -14.50 -6.90 -3.30
C SER A 327 -13.95 -8.28 -3.60
N LYS A 328 -14.50 -8.89 -4.62
CA LYS A 328 -13.93 -10.05 -5.33
C LYS A 328 -12.74 -9.60 -6.22
N THR A 329 -11.93 -8.63 -5.75
CA THR A 329 -10.81 -8.12 -6.53
C THR A 329 -9.79 -9.22 -6.68
N ARG A 330 -9.67 -9.76 -7.87
CA ARG A 330 -8.63 -10.73 -8.20
C ARG A 330 -7.38 -9.96 -8.61
N TYR A 331 -6.35 -10.02 -7.80
CA TYR A 331 -5.06 -9.40 -8.12
C TYR A 331 -4.34 -10.25 -9.17
N ARG A 332 -4.51 -9.92 -10.45
CA ARG A 332 -3.92 -10.67 -11.58
C ARG A 332 -2.91 -9.83 -12.32
N LEU A 333 -1.88 -10.51 -12.85
CA LEU A 333 -1.02 -9.93 -13.88
C LEU A 333 -1.84 -9.63 -15.14
N GLY A 334 -1.61 -8.47 -15.76
CA GLY A 334 -2.38 -8.02 -16.92
C GLY A 334 -3.71 -7.33 -16.58
N GLY A 335 -4.24 -7.54 -15.36
CA GLY A 335 -5.35 -6.79 -14.80
C GLY A 335 -4.86 -5.78 -13.77
N TYR A 336 -4.90 -6.12 -12.49
CA TYR A 336 -4.45 -5.26 -11.40
C TYR A 336 -2.95 -4.95 -11.45
N PHE A 337 -2.11 -5.92 -11.84
CA PHE A 337 -0.66 -5.76 -11.85
C PHE A 337 -0.09 -5.57 -13.26
N SER A 338 0.84 -4.62 -13.36
CA SER A 338 1.89 -4.59 -14.37
C SER A 338 3.10 -5.39 -13.87
N ALA A 339 4.00 -5.77 -14.78
CA ALA A 339 5.27 -6.39 -14.43
C ALA A 339 6.45 -5.67 -15.08
N ALA A 340 7.53 -5.56 -14.31
CA ALA A 340 8.83 -5.11 -14.82
C ALA A 340 9.93 -6.08 -14.43
N GLN A 341 10.96 -6.16 -15.28
CA GLN A 341 12.12 -7.02 -15.08
C GLN A 341 13.38 -6.18 -15.13
N ALA A 342 14.30 -6.42 -14.21
CA ALA A 342 15.60 -5.80 -14.23
C ALA A 342 16.45 -6.34 -15.40
N ASP A 343 17.05 -5.46 -16.19
CA ASP A 343 18.05 -5.81 -17.21
C ASP A 343 19.44 -6.05 -16.56
N ALA A 344 20.43 -6.34 -17.39
CA ALA A 344 21.80 -6.60 -16.94
C ALA A 344 22.46 -5.39 -16.25
N PHE A 345 21.94 -4.19 -16.47
CA PHE A 345 22.45 -2.94 -15.91
C PHE A 345 21.63 -2.46 -14.71
N GLY A 346 20.64 -3.26 -14.27
CA GLY A 346 19.75 -2.93 -13.15
C GLY A 346 18.59 -2.01 -13.49
N ALA A 347 18.41 -1.62 -14.76
CA ALA A 347 17.25 -0.84 -15.18
C ALA A 347 16.00 -1.73 -15.31
N PHE A 348 14.88 -1.26 -14.78
CA PHE A 348 13.62 -2.01 -14.81
C PHE A 348 12.83 -1.68 -16.10
N ARG A 349 12.65 -2.69 -16.95
CA ARG A 349 11.86 -2.62 -18.17
C ARG A 349 10.50 -3.25 -17.96
N ARG A 350 9.44 -2.56 -18.37
CA ARG A 350 8.08 -3.13 -18.31
C ARG A 350 7.99 -4.32 -19.28
N VAL A 351 7.61 -5.48 -18.76
CA VAL A 351 7.43 -6.73 -19.53
C VAL A 351 5.97 -7.11 -19.69
N ALA A 352 5.09 -6.58 -18.86
CA ALA A 352 3.63 -6.70 -19.00
C ALA A 352 2.95 -5.43 -18.46
N ARG A 353 1.95 -4.93 -19.19
CA ARG A 353 1.08 -3.83 -18.76
C ARG A 353 -0.20 -4.40 -18.20
N GLY A 354 -0.60 -3.95 -17.01
CA GLY A 354 -1.92 -4.18 -16.46
C GLY A 354 -2.92 -3.16 -16.99
N ALA A 355 -4.18 -3.56 -17.04
CA ALA A 355 -5.30 -2.71 -17.47
C ALA A 355 -6.45 -2.82 -16.45
N PRO A 356 -6.29 -2.22 -15.25
CA PRO A 356 -7.32 -2.32 -14.22
C PRO A 356 -8.52 -1.45 -14.56
N CYS A 357 -9.70 -1.95 -14.25
CA CYS A 357 -10.89 -1.12 -14.14
C CYS A 357 -10.76 -0.28 -12.87
N VAL A 358 -10.86 1.05 -12.98
CA VAL A 358 -10.77 1.95 -11.82
C VAL A 358 -12.16 2.43 -11.45
N LYS A 359 -12.60 2.14 -10.21
CA LYS A 359 -13.88 2.62 -9.67
C LYS A 359 -13.63 3.44 -8.40
N HIS A 360 -14.09 4.66 -8.39
CA HIS A 360 -14.00 5.56 -7.22
C HIS A 360 -12.56 5.71 -6.67
N GLY A 361 -11.56 5.69 -7.55
CA GLY A 361 -10.15 5.77 -7.18
C GLY A 361 -9.50 4.43 -6.79
N PHE A 362 -10.20 3.31 -6.95
CA PHE A 362 -9.66 1.98 -6.63
C PHE A 362 -9.52 1.13 -7.90
N PRO A 363 -8.33 0.59 -8.19
CA PRO A 363 -8.13 -0.33 -9.29
C PRO A 363 -8.68 -1.73 -8.96
N HIS A 364 -9.33 -2.35 -9.95
CA HIS A 364 -9.87 -3.71 -9.89
C HIS A 364 -9.37 -4.51 -11.10
N SER A 365 -9.24 -5.82 -10.96
CA SER A 365 -8.69 -6.68 -12.02
C SER A 365 -9.67 -6.96 -13.17
N ASP A 366 -10.96 -6.93 -12.90
CA ASP A 366 -12.00 -7.27 -13.88
C ASP A 366 -13.18 -6.31 -13.76
N GLU A 367 -13.81 -5.98 -14.87
CA GLU A 367 -15.19 -5.54 -14.83
C GLU A 367 -16.02 -6.72 -14.30
N GLU A 368 -16.74 -6.52 -13.20
CA GLU A 368 -17.89 -7.37 -12.93
C GLU A 368 -18.85 -7.17 -14.12
N LYS A 369 -18.78 -8.07 -15.10
CA LYS A 369 -19.85 -8.20 -16.08
C LYS A 369 -21.08 -8.49 -15.27
N GLY A 370 -22.01 -7.52 -15.29
CA GLY A 370 -23.20 -7.54 -14.49
C GLY A 370 -23.89 -8.90 -14.54
N ALA A 371 -24.17 -9.42 -13.36
CA ALA A 371 -25.21 -10.43 -13.17
C ALA A 371 -26.49 -9.71 -12.81
#